data_a94f3aa741c46b64512c938648a4c06e
#
_entry.id   a94f3aa741c46b64512c938648a4c06e
#
_cell.length_a   1.000
_cell.length_b   1.000
_cell.length_c   1.000
_cell.angle_alpha   90.00
_cell.angle_beta   90.00
_cell.angle_gamma   90.00
#
_symmetry.space_group_name_H-M   'P 1'
#
loop_
_entity.id
_entity.type
_entity.pdbx_description
1 polymer ?
#
loop_
_entity_poly.entity_id
_entity_poly.type
_entity_poly.pdbx_seq_one_letter_code
_entity_poly.pdbx_strand_id
1 'polypeptide(L)'
;MESDITLLHEWLTSRQITTKEQWMDEIASTLAGRVSEQIFFGHLSTGALNDLERVTKQVYAMVAYYGMSEKVGTISYYDSTGQSDMAFTKPYSERTAQQIDDEVKAIIAEAYAMAERTINENREGLTELAELLLEREVVFTEDVERILGPREPKQESAPETETTETAEV
;
A
#
# COMPACT_ATOMS: atom_id res chain seq x y z
N MET A 1 0.14 3.62 34.07
CA MET A 1 -0.84 3.40 32.99
C MET A 1 -0.41 4.07 31.68
N GLU A 2 0.01 5.36 31.66
CA GLU A 2 0.56 6.01 30.46
C GLU A 2 1.87 5.36 29.94
N SER A 3 2.76 4.92 30.87
CA SER A 3 4.01 4.27 30.49
C SER A 3 3.82 2.92 29.77
N ASP A 4 2.74 2.20 30.07
CA ASP A 4 2.49 0.87 29.50
C ASP A 4 1.98 0.96 28.06
N ILE A 5 1.21 2.02 27.75
CA ILE A 5 0.73 2.29 26.39
C ILE A 5 1.88 2.75 25.50
N THR A 6 2.77 3.60 26.01
CA THR A 6 3.95 4.06 25.28
C THR A 6 4.90 2.91 24.98
N LEU A 7 5.16 2.03 25.95
CA LEU A 7 5.97 0.82 25.76
C LEU A 7 5.32 -0.16 24.77
N LEU A 8 4.00 -0.30 24.80
CA LEU A 8 3.28 -1.13 23.84
C LEU A 8 3.38 -0.54 22.44
N HIS A 9 3.27 0.79 22.30
CA HIS A 9 3.42 1.49 21.03
C HIS A 9 4.85 1.34 20.45
N GLU A 10 5.88 1.55 21.27
CA GLU A 10 7.29 1.33 20.87
C GLU A 10 7.54 -0.13 20.48
N TRP A 11 6.95 -1.09 21.22
CA TRP A 11 7.07 -2.50 20.91
C TRP A 11 6.37 -2.88 19.59
N LEU A 12 5.22 -2.29 19.30
CA LEU A 12 4.49 -2.47 18.04
C LEU A 12 5.25 -1.88 16.85
N THR A 13 5.78 -0.66 16.99
CA THR A 13 6.55 0.02 15.93
C THR A 13 7.91 -0.65 15.68
N SER A 14 8.54 -1.24 16.69
CA SER A 14 9.81 -1.96 16.53
C SER A 14 9.67 -3.31 15.80
N ARG A 15 8.46 -3.86 15.66
CA ARG A 15 8.21 -5.17 15.04
C ARG A 15 7.83 -5.12 13.56
N GLN A 16 7.98 -4.01 12.89
CA GLN A 16 7.61 -3.86 11.47
C GLN A 16 6.14 -4.27 11.18
N ILE A 17 5.23 -3.93 12.09
CA ILE A 17 3.81 -4.09 11.85
C ILE A 17 3.40 -3.01 10.86
N THR A 18 2.97 -3.43 9.67
CA THR A 18 2.56 -2.52 8.60
C THR A 18 1.06 -2.32 8.66
N THR A 19 0.60 -1.07 8.66
CA THR A 19 -0.84 -0.75 8.60
C THR A 19 -1.38 -0.89 7.18
N LYS A 20 -2.71 -0.89 7.03
CA LYS A 20 -3.37 -0.92 5.72
C LYS A 20 -2.96 0.28 4.86
N GLU A 21 -2.88 1.46 5.45
CA GLU A 21 -2.50 2.71 4.78
C GLU A 21 -1.05 2.65 4.29
N GLN A 22 -0.13 2.15 5.11
CA GLN A 22 1.27 1.96 4.72
C GLN A 22 1.40 0.97 3.55
N TRP A 23 0.61 -0.09 3.55
CA TRP A 23 0.59 -1.03 2.43
C TRP A 23 0.02 -0.40 1.17
N MET A 24 -1.04 0.41 1.27
CA MET A 24 -1.59 1.14 0.12
C MET A 24 -0.56 2.09 -0.49
N ASP A 25 0.21 2.80 0.31
CA ASP A 25 1.29 3.67 -0.16
C ASP A 25 2.41 2.88 -0.86
N GLU A 26 2.80 1.73 -0.29
CA GLU A 26 3.82 0.85 -0.90
C GLU A 26 3.35 0.29 -2.23
N ILE A 27 2.09 -0.16 -2.32
CA ILE A 27 1.49 -0.67 -3.54
C ILE A 27 1.42 0.44 -4.60
N ALA A 28 0.95 1.64 -4.24
CA ALA A 28 0.90 2.78 -5.14
C ALA A 28 2.30 3.17 -5.65
N SER A 29 3.29 3.20 -4.76
CA SER A 29 4.70 3.46 -5.12
C SER A 29 5.25 2.39 -6.08
N THR A 30 4.92 1.12 -5.86
CA THR A 30 5.33 0.02 -6.75
C THR A 30 4.70 0.13 -8.13
N LEU A 31 3.45 0.59 -8.21
CA LEU A 31 2.74 0.79 -9.48
C LEU A 31 3.15 2.07 -10.21
N ALA A 32 3.83 3.01 -9.54
CA ALA A 32 4.14 4.33 -10.08
C ALA A 32 4.93 4.29 -11.39
N GLY A 33 5.86 3.35 -11.56
CA GLY A 33 6.59 3.17 -12.80
C GLY A 33 5.67 2.89 -13.99
N ARG A 34 4.73 1.95 -13.84
CA ARG A 34 3.74 1.60 -14.86
C ARG A 34 2.78 2.74 -15.16
N VAL A 35 2.34 3.45 -14.12
CA VAL A 35 1.48 4.64 -14.25
C VAL A 35 2.21 5.74 -15.01
N SER A 36 3.49 5.96 -14.72
CA SER A 36 4.33 6.93 -15.43
C SER A 36 4.46 6.59 -16.91
N GLU A 37 4.68 5.31 -17.27
CA GLU A 37 4.69 4.88 -18.68
C GLU A 37 3.39 5.28 -19.39
N GLN A 38 2.24 5.03 -18.76
CA GLN A 38 0.94 5.37 -19.34
C GLN A 38 0.72 6.88 -19.50
N ILE A 39 1.12 7.67 -18.49
CA ILE A 39 0.93 9.13 -18.49
C ILE A 39 1.86 9.84 -19.48
N PHE A 40 3.14 9.47 -19.50
CA PHE A 40 4.15 10.17 -20.29
C PHE A 40 4.30 9.64 -21.70
N PHE A 41 4.11 8.34 -21.92
CA PHE A 41 4.32 7.70 -23.23
C PHE A 41 3.04 7.21 -23.89
N GLY A 42 1.92 7.14 -23.16
CA GLY A 42 0.63 6.70 -23.70
C GLY A 42 0.55 5.21 -24.03
N HIS A 43 1.52 4.42 -23.63
CA HIS A 43 1.56 2.97 -23.85
C HIS A 43 2.12 2.25 -22.63
N LEU A 44 1.86 0.95 -22.57
CA LEU A 44 2.34 0.06 -21.51
C LEU A 44 3.35 -0.92 -22.08
N SER A 45 4.43 -1.17 -21.32
CA SER A 45 5.45 -2.16 -21.67
C SER A 45 5.33 -3.42 -20.80
N THR A 46 6.10 -4.44 -21.11
CA THR A 46 6.22 -5.66 -20.31
C THR A 46 7.14 -5.51 -19.10
N GLY A 47 7.80 -4.35 -18.93
CA GLY A 47 8.80 -4.12 -17.89
C GLY A 47 8.27 -4.23 -16.46
N ALA A 48 6.98 -3.94 -16.26
CA ALA A 48 6.36 -3.99 -14.93
C ALA A 48 5.90 -5.39 -14.47
N LEU A 49 6.34 -6.49 -15.11
CA LEU A 49 5.87 -7.84 -14.78
C LEU A 49 6.12 -8.19 -13.30
N ASN A 50 7.34 -7.97 -12.82
CA ASN A 50 7.72 -8.30 -11.44
C ASN A 50 6.97 -7.45 -10.41
N ASP A 51 6.74 -6.16 -10.73
CA ASP A 51 5.99 -5.25 -9.86
C ASP A 51 4.52 -5.66 -9.76
N LEU A 52 3.90 -6.03 -10.87
CA LEU A 52 2.53 -6.54 -10.89
C LEU A 52 2.39 -7.85 -10.12
N GLU A 53 3.34 -8.77 -10.25
CA GLU A 53 3.36 -10.01 -9.48
C GLU A 53 3.48 -9.74 -7.98
N ARG A 54 4.40 -8.86 -7.57
CA ARG A 54 4.60 -8.45 -6.18
C ARG A 54 3.34 -7.82 -5.60
N VAL A 55 2.78 -6.82 -6.28
CA VAL A 55 1.54 -6.14 -5.86
C VAL A 55 0.38 -7.13 -5.73
N THR A 56 0.19 -8.01 -6.71
CA THR A 56 -0.89 -9.00 -6.66
C THR A 56 -0.77 -9.91 -5.46
N LYS A 57 0.43 -10.44 -5.17
CA LYS A 57 0.68 -11.28 -4.00
C LYS A 57 0.46 -10.52 -2.68
N GLN A 58 0.92 -9.28 -2.61
CA GLN A 58 0.79 -8.44 -1.43
C GLN A 58 -0.68 -8.13 -1.13
N VAL A 59 -1.46 -7.68 -2.12
CA VAL A 59 -2.88 -7.39 -1.96
C VAL A 59 -3.68 -8.66 -1.65
N TYR A 60 -3.35 -9.77 -2.28
CA TYR A 60 -3.96 -11.05 -1.94
C TYR A 60 -3.71 -11.42 -0.48
N ALA A 61 -2.50 -11.23 0.03
CA ALA A 61 -2.19 -11.45 1.44
C ALA A 61 -2.97 -10.51 2.36
N MET A 62 -3.14 -9.21 2.01
CA MET A 62 -3.99 -8.27 2.77
C MET A 62 -5.40 -8.81 2.95
N VAL A 63 -5.99 -9.29 1.86
CA VAL A 63 -7.39 -9.71 1.82
C VAL A 63 -7.58 -11.10 2.44
N ALA A 64 -6.76 -12.08 2.03
CA ALA A 64 -6.97 -13.48 2.35
C ALA A 64 -6.22 -13.97 3.60
N TYR A 65 -5.11 -13.33 3.99
CA TYR A 65 -4.28 -13.79 5.11
C TYR A 65 -4.39 -12.88 6.33
N TYR A 66 -4.38 -11.56 6.13
CA TYR A 66 -4.39 -10.60 7.23
C TYR A 66 -5.78 -10.09 7.59
N GLY A 67 -6.82 -10.44 6.81
CA GLY A 67 -8.20 -10.03 7.09
C GLY A 67 -8.41 -8.52 7.09
N MET A 68 -7.66 -7.78 6.24
CA MET A 68 -7.72 -6.31 6.16
C MET A 68 -8.80 -5.79 5.20
N SER A 69 -9.70 -6.66 4.71
CA SER A 69 -10.82 -6.29 3.86
C SER A 69 -12.14 -6.36 4.62
N GLU A 70 -12.93 -5.30 4.58
CA GLU A 70 -14.26 -5.27 5.18
C GLU A 70 -15.25 -6.22 4.47
N LYS A 71 -15.09 -6.41 3.16
CA LYS A 71 -15.99 -7.25 2.34
C LYS A 71 -15.77 -8.74 2.56
N VAL A 72 -14.52 -9.16 2.76
CA VAL A 72 -14.18 -10.56 3.06
C VAL A 72 -14.28 -10.83 4.56
N GLY A 73 -14.04 -9.81 5.39
CA GLY A 73 -14.10 -9.86 6.83
C GLY A 73 -12.76 -10.20 7.49
N THR A 74 -12.76 -10.17 8.83
CA THR A 74 -11.58 -10.45 9.66
C THR A 74 -11.37 -11.96 9.79
N ILE A 75 -11.05 -12.60 8.67
CA ILE A 75 -10.81 -14.04 8.56
C ILE A 75 -9.45 -14.27 7.90
N SER A 76 -8.68 -15.25 8.39
CA SER A 76 -7.45 -15.67 7.76
C SER A 76 -7.63 -17.04 7.08
N TYR A 77 -7.34 -17.07 5.81
CA TYR A 77 -7.26 -18.30 5.01
C TYR A 77 -5.81 -18.80 4.84
N TYR A 78 -4.89 -18.26 5.65
CA TYR A 78 -3.49 -18.66 5.64
C TYR A 78 -3.31 -20.01 6.33
N ASP A 79 -2.65 -20.94 5.65
CA ASP A 79 -2.25 -22.22 6.22
C ASP A 79 -0.77 -22.19 6.62
N SER A 80 -0.50 -22.05 7.92
CA SER A 80 0.84 -22.04 8.46
C SER A 80 1.53 -23.43 8.42
N THR A 81 0.78 -24.50 8.15
CA THR A 81 1.31 -25.87 8.10
C THR A 81 1.85 -26.24 6.71
N GLY A 82 1.53 -25.44 5.68
CA GLY A 82 1.92 -25.71 4.29
C GLY A 82 1.25 -26.93 3.68
N GLN A 83 0.28 -27.57 4.37
CA GLN A 83 -0.41 -28.75 3.87
C GLN A 83 -1.42 -28.40 2.77
N SER A 84 -1.92 -27.16 2.74
CA SER A 84 -2.84 -26.71 1.70
C SER A 84 -2.19 -26.60 0.32
N ASP A 85 -0.87 -26.42 0.23
CA ASP A 85 -0.14 -26.45 -1.04
C ASP A 85 -0.12 -27.86 -1.69
N MET A 86 -0.31 -28.90 -0.89
CA MET A 86 -0.49 -30.28 -1.35
C MET A 86 -1.96 -30.65 -1.61
N ALA A 87 -2.90 -29.90 -1.07
CA ALA A 87 -4.32 -30.07 -1.33
C ALA A 87 -4.71 -29.26 -2.57
N PHE A 88 -5.15 -29.91 -3.64
CA PHE A 88 -5.67 -29.27 -4.85
C PHE A 88 -6.98 -28.46 -4.61
N THR A 89 -7.32 -28.20 -3.35
CA THR A 89 -8.57 -27.50 -2.96
C THR A 89 -8.26 -26.27 -2.13
N LYS A 90 -8.82 -25.13 -2.54
CA LYS A 90 -8.80 -23.90 -1.76
C LYS A 90 -9.56 -24.09 -0.43
N PRO A 91 -9.12 -23.50 0.70
CA PRO A 91 -9.78 -23.66 2.02
C PRO A 91 -11.10 -22.87 2.14
N TYR A 92 -11.67 -22.44 1.03
CA TYR A 92 -12.88 -21.61 0.96
C TYR A 92 -13.71 -21.95 -0.29
N SER A 93 -14.99 -21.55 -0.27
CA SER A 93 -15.94 -21.76 -1.37
C SER A 93 -15.61 -20.91 -2.61
N GLU A 94 -16.14 -21.31 -3.78
CA GLU A 94 -16.02 -20.51 -5.03
C GLU A 94 -16.60 -19.10 -4.86
N ARG A 95 -17.66 -18.94 -4.07
CA ARG A 95 -18.23 -17.61 -3.75
C ARG A 95 -17.22 -16.75 -3.00
N THR A 96 -16.53 -17.31 -2.03
CA THR A 96 -15.48 -16.60 -1.26
C THR A 96 -14.29 -16.30 -2.16
N ALA A 97 -13.92 -17.21 -3.05
CA ALA A 97 -12.87 -16.99 -4.05
C ALA A 97 -13.19 -15.76 -4.91
N GLN A 98 -14.42 -15.68 -5.42
CA GLN A 98 -14.87 -14.54 -6.22
C GLN A 98 -14.82 -13.22 -5.41
N GLN A 99 -15.23 -13.24 -4.14
CA GLN A 99 -15.16 -12.05 -3.27
C GLN A 99 -13.70 -11.60 -3.06
N ILE A 100 -12.79 -12.53 -2.84
CA ILE A 100 -11.35 -12.24 -2.72
C ILE A 100 -10.81 -11.63 -4.02
N ASP A 101 -11.11 -12.23 -5.18
CA ASP A 101 -10.67 -11.75 -6.48
C ASP A 101 -11.19 -10.34 -6.79
N ASP A 102 -12.45 -10.07 -6.47
CA ASP A 102 -13.07 -8.75 -6.70
C ASP A 102 -12.47 -7.69 -5.77
N GLU A 103 -12.20 -8.05 -4.52
CA GLU A 103 -11.57 -7.13 -3.57
C GLU A 103 -10.10 -6.84 -3.92
N VAL A 104 -9.34 -7.86 -4.34
CA VAL A 104 -7.96 -7.69 -4.82
C VAL A 104 -7.92 -6.72 -6.00
N LYS A 105 -8.81 -6.89 -6.97
CA LYS A 105 -8.91 -5.96 -8.12
C LYS A 105 -9.25 -4.54 -7.69
N ALA A 106 -10.19 -4.39 -6.74
CA ALA A 106 -10.62 -3.09 -6.25
C ALA A 106 -9.47 -2.34 -5.54
N ILE A 107 -8.73 -3.01 -4.66
CA ILE A 107 -7.59 -2.43 -3.93
C ILE A 107 -6.47 -2.03 -4.90
N ILE A 108 -6.15 -2.89 -5.87
CA ILE A 108 -5.14 -2.56 -6.89
C ILE A 108 -5.58 -1.36 -7.73
N ALA A 109 -6.85 -1.26 -8.12
CA ALA A 109 -7.38 -0.13 -8.86
C ALA A 109 -7.34 1.17 -8.03
N GLU A 110 -7.62 1.11 -6.74
CA GLU A 110 -7.53 2.25 -5.81
C GLU A 110 -6.08 2.74 -5.68
N ALA A 111 -5.12 1.84 -5.47
CA ALA A 111 -3.70 2.16 -5.40
C ALA A 111 -3.16 2.72 -6.73
N TYR A 112 -3.63 2.19 -7.87
CA TYR A 112 -3.30 2.71 -9.20
C TYR A 112 -3.80 4.15 -9.36
N ALA A 113 -5.05 4.43 -9.00
CA ALA A 113 -5.62 5.76 -9.06
C ALA A 113 -4.92 6.74 -8.09
N MET A 114 -4.45 6.26 -6.93
CA MET A 114 -3.64 7.04 -6.01
C MET A 114 -2.30 7.43 -6.64
N ALA A 115 -1.59 6.47 -7.24
CA ALA A 115 -0.35 6.74 -7.97
C ALA A 115 -0.56 7.72 -9.12
N GLU A 116 -1.64 7.54 -9.90
CA GLU A 116 -1.98 8.42 -11.02
C GLU A 116 -2.21 9.87 -10.58
N ARG A 117 -2.96 10.08 -9.50
CA ARG A 117 -3.15 11.42 -8.92
C ARG A 117 -1.83 12.04 -8.49
N THR A 118 -1.03 11.31 -7.72
CA THR A 118 0.25 11.80 -7.20
C THR A 118 1.21 12.18 -8.32
N ILE A 119 1.30 11.37 -9.38
CA ILE A 119 2.15 11.66 -10.54
C ILE A 119 1.66 12.88 -11.31
N ASN A 120 0.35 13.01 -11.53
CA ASN A 120 -0.22 14.16 -12.24
C ASN A 120 -0.05 15.47 -11.45
N GLU A 121 -0.22 15.44 -10.13
CA GLU A 121 -0.02 16.59 -9.25
C GLU A 121 1.44 17.09 -9.24
N ASN A 122 2.39 16.16 -9.42
CA ASN A 122 3.82 16.45 -9.39
C ASN A 122 4.48 16.37 -10.78
N ARG A 123 3.71 16.45 -11.85
CA ARG A 123 4.17 16.19 -13.23
C ARG A 123 5.36 17.06 -13.65
N GLU A 124 5.32 18.34 -13.35
CA GLU A 124 6.38 19.29 -13.70
C GLU A 124 7.68 18.96 -12.96
N GLY A 125 7.60 18.71 -11.65
CA GLY A 125 8.75 18.31 -10.84
C GLY A 125 9.37 16.99 -11.28
N LEU A 126 8.53 15.99 -11.62
CA LEU A 126 9.02 14.71 -12.15
C LEU A 126 9.73 14.88 -13.49
N THR A 127 9.25 15.78 -14.35
CA THR A 127 9.92 16.10 -15.62
C THR A 127 11.27 16.76 -15.37
N GLU A 128 11.35 17.76 -14.48
CA GLU A 128 12.61 18.41 -14.09
C GLU A 128 13.62 17.41 -13.50
N LEU A 129 13.15 16.49 -12.62
CA LEU A 129 14.02 15.43 -12.08
C LEU A 129 14.54 14.49 -13.15
N ALA A 130 13.70 14.12 -14.13
CA ALA A 130 14.11 13.27 -15.23
C ALA A 130 15.16 13.94 -16.13
N GLU A 131 14.98 15.23 -16.46
CA GLU A 131 15.93 16.03 -17.23
C GLU A 131 17.25 16.19 -16.47
N LEU A 132 17.20 16.45 -15.16
CA LEU A 132 18.38 16.55 -14.31
C LEU A 132 19.17 15.22 -14.26
N LEU A 133 18.44 14.09 -14.18
CA LEU A 133 19.05 12.76 -14.17
C LEU A 133 19.72 12.45 -15.51
N LEU A 134 19.13 12.87 -16.63
CA LEU A 134 19.75 12.72 -17.96
C LEU A 134 21.01 13.58 -18.12
N GLU A 135 21.04 14.78 -17.50
CA GLU A 135 22.19 15.67 -17.56
C GLU A 135 23.36 15.21 -16.66
N ARG A 136 23.05 14.77 -15.42
CA ARG A 136 24.06 14.53 -14.37
C ARG A 136 24.27 13.06 -14.03
N GLU A 137 23.40 12.16 -14.52
CA GLU A 137 23.37 10.72 -14.20
C GLU A 137 23.12 10.40 -12.72
N VAL A 138 23.11 11.41 -11.83
CA VAL A 138 22.88 11.28 -10.39
C VAL A 138 22.01 12.43 -9.89
N VAL A 139 21.04 12.11 -9.02
CA VAL A 139 20.19 13.07 -8.30
C VAL A 139 20.38 12.86 -6.82
N PHE A 140 20.64 13.93 -6.07
CA PHE A 140 20.80 13.90 -4.61
C PHE A 140 19.51 14.31 -3.89
N THR A 141 19.45 14.06 -2.58
CA THR A 141 18.29 14.39 -1.75
C THR A 141 17.95 15.88 -1.84
N GLU A 142 18.95 16.74 -1.86
CA GLU A 142 18.78 18.20 -1.97
C GLU A 142 18.11 18.62 -3.27
N ASP A 143 18.38 17.92 -4.38
CA ASP A 143 17.74 18.17 -5.68
C ASP A 143 16.25 17.76 -5.61
N VAL A 144 15.95 16.63 -4.99
CA VAL A 144 14.57 16.14 -4.82
C VAL A 144 13.78 17.10 -3.94
N GLU A 145 14.34 17.52 -2.80
CA GLU A 145 13.68 18.46 -1.88
C GLU A 145 13.48 19.86 -2.51
N ARG A 146 14.41 20.30 -3.34
CA ARG A 146 14.28 21.55 -4.06
C ARG A 146 13.15 21.53 -5.09
N ILE A 147 12.96 20.41 -5.77
CA ILE A 147 12.01 20.27 -6.89
C ILE A 147 10.61 19.88 -6.39
N LEU A 148 10.53 18.89 -5.50
CA LEU A 148 9.27 18.34 -5.01
C LEU A 148 8.86 18.85 -3.62
N GLY A 149 9.73 19.63 -2.96
CA GLY A 149 9.54 20.08 -1.59
C GLY A 149 10.11 19.12 -0.55
N PRO A 150 10.23 19.57 0.71
CA PRO A 150 10.70 18.73 1.79
C PRO A 150 9.69 17.63 2.07
N ARG A 151 10.20 16.45 2.47
CA ARG A 151 9.34 15.33 2.86
C ARG A 151 8.56 15.71 4.11
N GLU A 152 7.25 15.83 4.00
CA GLU A 152 6.39 16.01 5.16
C GLU A 152 6.39 14.73 6.00
N PRO A 153 6.66 14.83 7.33
CA PRO A 153 6.50 13.68 8.20
C PRO A 153 5.01 13.27 8.19
N LYS A 154 4.70 12.02 7.87
CA LYS A 154 3.33 11.52 7.99
C LYS A 154 2.87 11.75 9.42
N GLN A 155 1.79 12.51 9.60
CA GLN A 155 1.08 12.56 10.87
C GLN A 155 0.53 11.16 11.12
N GLU A 156 1.10 10.45 12.10
CA GLU A 156 0.46 9.29 12.66
C GLU A 156 -0.89 9.76 13.20
N SER A 157 -1.96 9.25 12.61
CA SER A 157 -3.33 9.53 13.08
C SER A 157 -3.41 9.04 14.53
N ALA A 158 -3.39 9.98 15.48
CA ALA A 158 -3.69 9.69 16.86
C ALA A 158 -5.10 9.08 16.93
N PRO A 159 -5.32 8.02 17.72
CA PRO A 159 -6.66 7.44 17.88
C PRO A 159 -7.61 8.54 18.40
N GLU A 160 -8.71 8.75 17.68
CA GLU A 160 -9.80 9.61 18.14
C GLU A 160 -10.27 9.06 19.49
N THR A 161 -10.01 9.80 20.55
CA THR A 161 -10.59 9.55 21.87
C THR A 161 -12.07 9.90 21.77
N GLU A 162 -12.92 8.88 21.59
CA GLU A 162 -14.34 9.01 21.85
C GLU A 162 -14.55 9.49 23.30
N THR A 163 -14.89 10.74 23.45
CA THR A 163 -15.42 11.29 24.69
C THR A 163 -16.79 10.66 24.92
N THR A 164 -16.83 9.59 25.72
CA THR A 164 -18.07 9.11 26.31
C THR A 164 -18.58 10.16 27.29
N GLU A 165 -19.53 10.96 26.85
CA GLU A 165 -20.34 11.81 27.68
C GLU A 165 -21.23 10.91 28.57
N THR A 166 -20.84 10.78 29.84
CA THR A 166 -21.63 10.15 30.86
C THR A 166 -22.85 11.06 31.13
N ALA A 167 -24.02 10.67 30.63
CA ALA A 167 -25.27 11.23 31.07
C ALA A 167 -25.63 10.65 32.46
N GLU A 168 -25.53 11.47 33.51
CA GLU A 168 -26.19 11.25 34.78
C GLU A 168 -27.69 11.39 34.61
N VAL A 169 -28.44 10.36 35.01
CA VAL A 169 -29.77 10.46 35.65
C VAL A 169 -29.92 9.34 36.66
#